data_7f01ad45ab598687aa4ac024520e12a5
#
_entry.id   7f01ad45ab598687aa4ac024520e12a5
#
_cell.length_a   1.000
_cell.length_b   1.000
_cell.length_c   1.000
_cell.angle_alpha   90.00
_cell.angle_beta   90.00
_cell.angle_gamma   90.00
#
_symmetry.space_group_name_H-M   'P 1'
#
loop_
_entity.id
_entity.type
_entity.pdbx_description
1 polymer ?
#
loop_
_entity_poly.entity_id
_entity_poly.type
_entity_poly.pdbx_seq_one_letter_code
_entity_poly.pdbx_strand_id
1 'polypeptide(L)'
;MKALAIDLEALADTRPLWRAWLDDAARRYAAISGLDAGGLPHDRSAAAAELDVWAARGIGDWRASLERFAEDHAPVHLRRDAQVAGALRALARRNARLGVFTDAPEPLARVVLAQLGAGRRLAAVETGEDALARLCERMGEAAVVRNRDELLRAADYDQ
;
A
#
# COMPACT_ATOMS: atom_id res chain seq x y z
N MET A 1 11.91 13.67 -18.88
CA MET A 1 10.82 13.46 -17.90
C MET A 1 11.34 12.59 -16.76
N LYS A 2 11.30 13.09 -15.55
CA LYS A 2 11.75 12.36 -14.36
C LYS A 2 10.70 11.32 -13.98
N ALA A 3 11.12 10.11 -13.69
CA ALA A 3 10.24 9.06 -13.19
C ALA A 3 10.61 8.70 -11.74
N LEU A 4 9.61 8.54 -10.89
CA LEU A 4 9.77 8.18 -9.48
C LEU A 4 8.94 6.93 -9.16
N ALA A 5 9.59 5.94 -8.57
CA ALA A 5 8.97 4.78 -7.98
C ALA A 5 8.87 5.00 -6.46
N ILE A 6 7.67 5.22 -5.97
CA ILE A 6 7.40 5.66 -4.59
C ILE A 6 6.83 4.50 -3.80
N ASP A 7 7.46 4.17 -2.66
CA ASP A 7 6.89 3.25 -1.69
C ASP A 7 5.59 3.85 -1.12
N LEU A 8 4.53 3.06 -1.05
CA LEU A 8 3.25 3.51 -0.46
C LEU A 8 3.45 4.06 0.96
N GLU A 9 4.39 3.50 1.72
CA GLU A 9 4.71 3.97 3.08
C GLU A 9 5.34 5.38 3.11
N ALA A 10 5.83 5.89 1.98
CA ALA A 10 6.23 7.29 1.86
C ALA A 10 5.04 8.25 1.82
N LEU A 11 3.87 7.76 1.42
CA LEU A 11 2.62 8.53 1.35
C LEU A 11 1.83 8.48 2.65
N ALA A 12 1.79 7.32 3.29
CA ALA A 12 1.09 7.10 4.56
C ALA A 12 1.59 5.81 5.21
N ASP A 13 1.58 5.76 6.54
CA ASP A 13 1.83 4.53 7.28
C ASP A 13 0.58 3.64 7.24
N THR A 14 0.65 2.57 6.47
CA THR A 14 -0.47 1.63 6.28
C THR A 14 -0.44 0.44 7.24
N ARG A 15 0.62 0.27 8.01
CA ARG A 15 0.79 -0.85 8.94
C ARG A 15 -0.26 -0.89 10.05
N PRO A 16 -0.66 0.23 10.67
CA PRO A 16 -1.73 0.21 11.67
C PRO A 16 -3.06 -0.32 11.13
N LEU A 17 -3.43 0.06 9.91
CA LEU A 17 -4.66 -0.43 9.27
C LEU A 17 -4.58 -1.94 8.98
N TRP A 18 -3.45 -2.42 8.48
CA TRP A 18 -3.21 -3.84 8.25
C TRP A 18 -3.29 -4.66 9.55
N ARG A 19 -2.65 -4.18 10.62
CA ARG A 19 -2.69 -4.85 11.93
C ARG A 19 -4.10 -4.86 12.53
N ALA A 20 -4.83 -3.75 12.41
CA ALA A 20 -6.20 -3.68 12.89
C ALA A 20 -7.10 -4.70 12.20
N TRP A 21 -6.94 -4.89 10.88
CA TRP A 21 -7.65 -5.93 10.16
C TRP A 21 -7.23 -7.33 10.61
N LEU A 22 -5.93 -7.58 10.78
CA LEU A 22 -5.45 -8.87 11.28
C LEU A 22 -6.02 -9.19 12.65
N ASP A 23 -6.09 -8.22 13.55
CA ASP A 23 -6.67 -8.40 14.88
C ASP A 23 -8.16 -8.74 14.81
N ASP A 24 -8.91 -8.08 13.93
CA ASP A 24 -10.33 -8.37 13.70
C ASP A 24 -10.51 -9.76 13.06
N ALA A 25 -9.73 -10.07 12.06
CA ALA A 25 -9.79 -11.34 11.33
C ALA A 25 -9.32 -12.53 12.19
N ALA A 26 -8.32 -12.32 13.06
CA ALA A 26 -7.74 -13.37 13.90
C ALA A 26 -8.77 -14.11 14.72
N ARG A 27 -9.71 -13.39 15.32
CA ARG A 27 -10.79 -13.96 16.12
C ARG A 27 -11.71 -14.85 15.29
N ARG A 28 -12.05 -14.44 14.07
CA ARG A 28 -12.90 -15.20 13.16
C ARG A 28 -12.18 -16.43 12.62
N TYR A 29 -10.92 -16.31 12.26
CA TYR A 29 -10.14 -17.42 11.69
C TYR A 29 -9.80 -18.47 12.72
N ALA A 30 -9.49 -18.07 13.96
CA ALA A 30 -9.30 -19.01 15.06
C ALA A 30 -10.57 -19.81 15.36
N ALA A 31 -11.73 -19.17 15.37
CA ALA A 31 -13.02 -19.83 15.62
C ALA A 31 -13.40 -20.83 14.51
N ILE A 32 -13.08 -20.54 13.24
CA ILE A 32 -13.44 -21.38 12.08
C ILE A 32 -12.50 -22.56 11.93
N SER A 33 -11.19 -22.37 12.07
CA SER A 33 -10.20 -23.37 11.66
C SER A 33 -8.97 -23.47 12.56
N GLY A 34 -8.98 -22.80 13.72
CA GLY A 34 -7.85 -22.80 14.66
C GLY A 34 -6.58 -22.12 14.12
N LEU A 35 -6.71 -21.28 13.09
CA LEU A 35 -5.59 -20.62 12.45
C LEU A 35 -5.15 -19.38 13.24
N ASP A 36 -3.84 -19.23 13.42
CA ASP A 36 -3.25 -18.13 14.17
C ASP A 36 -2.76 -17.02 13.24
N ALA A 37 -3.55 -15.93 13.15
CA ALA A 37 -3.16 -14.76 12.36
C ALA A 37 -1.94 -14.01 12.92
N GLY A 38 -1.63 -14.18 14.21
CA GLY A 38 -0.41 -13.65 14.82
C GLY A 38 0.87 -14.29 14.31
N GLY A 39 0.78 -15.50 13.75
CA GLY A 39 1.89 -16.23 13.14
C GLY A 39 2.16 -15.89 11.68
N LEU A 40 1.38 -14.98 11.06
CA LEU A 40 1.60 -14.58 9.68
C LEU A 40 2.93 -13.82 9.50
N PRO A 41 3.59 -13.99 8.33
CA PRO A 41 4.81 -13.25 8.02
C PRO A 41 4.62 -11.72 8.11
N HIS A 42 5.67 -11.01 8.48
CA HIS A 42 5.65 -9.55 8.51
C HIS A 42 5.55 -8.94 7.10
N ASP A 43 6.21 -9.53 6.14
CA ASP A 43 6.04 -9.18 4.72
C ASP A 43 4.61 -9.50 4.29
N ARG A 44 3.90 -8.48 3.78
CA ARG A 44 2.48 -8.63 3.46
C ARG A 44 2.21 -9.47 2.22
N SER A 45 3.17 -9.55 1.30
CA SER A 45 3.04 -10.46 0.14
C SER A 45 3.15 -11.93 0.57
N ALA A 46 4.07 -12.23 1.49
CA ALA A 46 4.18 -13.56 2.08
C ALA A 46 2.97 -13.89 2.94
N ALA A 47 2.46 -12.92 3.71
CA ALA A 47 1.21 -13.10 4.47
C ALA A 47 0.02 -13.37 3.55
N ALA A 48 -0.09 -12.68 2.42
CA ALA A 48 -1.14 -12.92 1.44
C ALA A 48 -1.08 -14.33 0.86
N ALA A 49 0.10 -14.84 0.57
CA ALA A 49 0.27 -16.22 0.10
C ALA A 49 -0.23 -17.23 1.14
N GLU A 50 0.07 -17.01 2.41
CA GLU A 50 -0.41 -17.86 3.51
C GLU A 50 -1.93 -17.76 3.67
N LEU A 51 -2.50 -16.55 3.59
CA LEU A 51 -3.96 -16.35 3.62
C LEU A 51 -4.66 -17.04 2.46
N ASP A 52 -4.05 -17.14 1.29
CA ASP A 52 -4.58 -17.89 0.16
C ASP A 52 -4.63 -19.40 0.45
N VAL A 53 -3.61 -19.92 1.14
CA VAL A 53 -3.64 -21.32 1.63
C VAL A 53 -4.79 -21.51 2.62
N TRP A 54 -5.00 -20.55 3.55
CA TRP A 54 -6.10 -20.61 4.51
C TRP A 54 -7.47 -20.45 3.86
N ALA A 55 -7.58 -19.70 2.77
CA ALA A 55 -8.82 -19.59 2.00
C ALA A 55 -9.29 -20.97 1.52
N ALA A 56 -8.37 -21.81 1.07
CA ALA A 56 -8.67 -23.20 0.70
C ALA A 56 -9.14 -24.05 1.90
N ARG A 57 -8.84 -23.63 3.13
CA ARG A 57 -9.29 -24.29 4.38
C ARG A 57 -10.58 -23.71 4.96
N GLY A 58 -11.21 -22.75 4.29
CA GLY A 58 -12.54 -22.29 4.62
C GLY A 58 -12.66 -20.87 5.23
N ILE A 59 -11.60 -20.06 5.29
CA ILE A 59 -11.72 -18.67 5.74
C ILE A 59 -12.47 -17.77 4.72
N GLY A 60 -12.62 -18.23 3.49
CA GLY A 60 -13.35 -17.52 2.45
C GLY A 60 -12.53 -16.43 1.76
N ASP A 61 -13.22 -15.45 1.19
CA ASP A 61 -12.61 -14.34 0.44
C ASP A 61 -12.06 -13.28 1.41
N TRP A 62 -10.83 -13.49 1.86
CA TRP A 62 -10.18 -12.58 2.79
C TRP A 62 -9.86 -11.22 2.16
N ARG A 63 -9.65 -11.14 0.83
CA ARG A 63 -9.42 -9.87 0.13
C ARG A 63 -10.64 -8.98 0.18
N ALA A 64 -11.82 -9.53 -0.02
CA ALA A 64 -13.07 -8.79 0.11
C ALA A 64 -13.31 -8.32 1.55
N SER A 65 -12.98 -9.16 2.53
CA SER A 65 -13.02 -8.79 3.96
C SER A 65 -12.08 -7.64 4.28
N LEU A 66 -10.84 -7.71 3.79
CA LEU A 66 -9.85 -6.65 3.97
C LEU A 66 -10.31 -5.34 3.34
N GLU A 67 -10.85 -5.38 2.13
CA GLU A 67 -11.33 -4.20 1.42
C GLU A 67 -12.43 -3.48 2.21
N ARG A 68 -13.43 -4.21 2.65
CA ARG A 68 -14.54 -3.64 3.46
C ARG A 68 -14.04 -3.04 4.77
N PHE A 69 -13.18 -3.78 5.46
CA PHE A 69 -12.58 -3.28 6.71
C PHE A 69 -11.78 -2.00 6.45
N ALA A 70 -10.96 -1.98 5.42
CA ALA A 70 -10.14 -0.83 5.07
C ALA A 70 -10.99 0.39 4.72
N GLU A 71 -12.04 0.23 3.93
CA GLU A 71 -12.99 1.32 3.61
C GLU A 71 -13.61 1.92 4.87
N ASP A 72 -14.01 1.09 5.81
CA ASP A 72 -14.65 1.55 7.05
C ASP A 72 -13.66 2.20 8.02
N HIS A 73 -12.42 1.75 8.07
CA HIS A 73 -11.44 2.11 9.10
C HIS A 73 -10.29 2.99 8.60
N ALA A 74 -10.13 3.17 7.30
CA ALA A 74 -9.07 4.02 6.75
C ALA A 74 -9.08 5.44 7.34
N PRO A 75 -10.23 6.13 7.51
CA PRO A 75 -10.25 7.47 8.09
C PRO A 75 -9.70 7.52 9.53
N VAL A 76 -9.75 6.43 10.27
CA VAL A 76 -9.24 6.34 11.65
C VAL A 76 -7.73 6.11 11.68
N HIS A 77 -7.22 5.28 10.78
CA HIS A 77 -5.83 4.82 10.81
C HIS A 77 -4.90 5.59 9.85
N LEU A 78 -5.45 6.30 8.87
CA LEU A 78 -4.68 7.06 7.91
C LEU A 78 -4.85 8.55 8.15
N ARG A 79 -3.74 9.24 8.32
CA ARG A 79 -3.73 10.70 8.44
C ARG A 79 -3.30 11.31 7.11
N ARG A 80 -4.08 12.27 6.63
CA ARG A 80 -3.67 13.09 5.50
C ARG A 80 -2.50 13.99 5.93
N ASP A 81 -1.46 13.99 5.11
CA ASP A 81 -0.29 14.82 5.31
C ASP A 81 -0.26 15.89 4.21
N ALA A 82 -0.45 17.13 4.60
CA ALA A 82 -0.49 18.26 3.68
C ALA A 82 0.83 18.45 2.93
N GLN A 83 1.97 18.16 3.57
CA GLN A 83 3.28 18.25 2.94
C GLN A 83 3.46 17.15 1.87
N VAL A 84 3.04 15.93 2.15
CA VAL A 84 3.05 14.85 1.16
C VAL A 84 2.15 15.18 -0.04
N ALA A 85 0.94 15.65 0.23
CA ALA A 85 0.01 16.07 -0.84
C ALA A 85 0.61 17.21 -1.67
N GLY A 86 1.26 18.17 -1.03
CA GLY A 86 1.97 19.27 -1.68
C GLY A 86 3.13 18.79 -2.55
N ALA A 87 3.92 17.85 -2.04
CA ALA A 87 5.02 17.24 -2.78
C ALA A 87 4.53 16.55 -4.06
N LEU A 88 3.48 15.74 -3.95
CA LEU A 88 2.89 15.05 -5.12
C LEU A 88 2.38 16.04 -6.17
N ARG A 89 1.71 17.11 -5.73
CA ARG A 89 1.25 18.18 -6.64
C ARG A 89 2.43 18.87 -7.33
N ALA A 90 3.48 19.19 -6.58
CA ALA A 90 4.67 19.85 -7.13
C ALA A 90 5.34 18.97 -8.19
N LEU A 91 5.54 17.69 -7.90
CA LEU A 91 6.12 16.73 -8.84
C LEU A 91 5.25 16.57 -10.10
N ALA A 92 3.93 16.48 -9.93
CA ALA A 92 3.01 16.38 -11.07
C ALA A 92 3.06 17.63 -11.96
N ARG A 93 3.16 18.83 -11.38
CA ARG A 93 3.30 20.09 -12.15
C ARG A 93 4.59 20.15 -12.96
N ARG A 94 5.62 19.44 -12.52
CA ARG A 94 6.91 19.33 -13.25
C ARG A 94 6.90 18.17 -14.25
N ASN A 95 5.75 17.60 -14.54
CA ASN A 95 5.58 16.45 -15.42
C ASN A 95 6.40 15.23 -14.99
N ALA A 96 6.67 15.07 -13.70
CA ALA A 96 7.25 13.85 -13.17
C ALA A 96 6.27 12.69 -13.35
N ARG A 97 6.79 11.57 -13.81
CA ARG A 97 6.00 10.35 -13.93
C ARG A 97 6.06 9.60 -12.62
N LEU A 98 4.93 9.47 -11.94
CA LEU A 98 4.84 8.89 -10.59
C LEU A 98 4.26 7.50 -10.64
N GLY A 99 4.90 6.56 -9.98
CA GLY A 99 4.37 5.22 -9.73
C GLY A 99 4.51 4.86 -8.26
N VAL A 100 3.67 3.95 -7.80
CA VAL A 100 3.67 3.45 -6.42
C VAL A 100 3.88 1.95 -6.40
N PHE A 101 4.69 1.47 -5.46
CA PHE A 101 4.89 0.06 -5.16
C PHE A 101 4.63 -0.22 -3.68
N THR A 102 4.17 -1.42 -3.38
CA THR A 102 3.92 -1.86 -2.01
C THR A 102 3.85 -3.39 -1.92
N ASP A 103 4.25 -3.96 -0.80
CA ASP A 103 4.02 -5.37 -0.49
C ASP A 103 2.58 -5.66 -0.07
N ALA A 104 1.77 -4.62 0.20
CA ALA A 104 0.39 -4.76 0.61
C ALA A 104 -0.47 -5.42 -0.47
N PRO A 105 -1.51 -6.17 -0.08
CA PRO A 105 -2.52 -6.66 -1.02
C PRO A 105 -3.18 -5.53 -1.80
N GLU A 106 -3.53 -5.78 -3.05
CA GLU A 106 -4.12 -4.78 -3.95
C GLU A 106 -5.34 -4.07 -3.35
N PRO A 107 -6.31 -4.76 -2.71
CA PRO A 107 -7.47 -4.08 -2.12
C PRO A 107 -7.10 -3.03 -1.07
N LEU A 108 -6.10 -3.32 -0.24
CA LEU A 108 -5.61 -2.38 0.77
C LEU A 108 -4.96 -1.15 0.11
N ALA A 109 -4.07 -1.37 -0.84
CA ALA A 109 -3.40 -0.29 -1.57
C ALA A 109 -4.41 0.63 -2.27
N ARG A 110 -5.41 0.05 -2.92
CA ARG A 110 -6.46 0.80 -3.62
C ARG A 110 -7.25 1.70 -2.66
N VAL A 111 -7.68 1.17 -1.52
CA VAL A 111 -8.43 1.94 -0.51
C VAL A 111 -7.57 3.06 0.06
N VAL A 112 -6.31 2.79 0.38
CA VAL A 112 -5.37 3.79 0.90
C VAL A 112 -5.18 4.93 -0.10
N LEU A 113 -4.89 4.61 -1.35
CA LEU A 113 -4.69 5.64 -2.39
C LEU A 113 -5.95 6.46 -2.64
N ALA A 114 -7.12 5.85 -2.61
CA ALA A 114 -8.40 6.56 -2.71
C ALA A 114 -8.61 7.51 -1.54
N GLN A 115 -8.34 7.05 -0.31
CA GLN A 115 -8.45 7.86 0.91
C GLN A 115 -7.50 9.07 0.88
N LEU A 116 -6.30 8.90 0.33
CA LEU A 116 -5.31 9.99 0.19
C LEU A 116 -5.59 10.91 -1.00
N GLY A 117 -6.49 10.53 -1.91
CA GLY A 117 -6.75 11.28 -3.13
C GLY A 117 -5.57 11.29 -4.10
N ALA A 118 -4.68 10.31 -4.02
CA ALA A 118 -3.42 10.27 -4.79
C ALA A 118 -3.56 9.58 -6.15
N GLY A 119 -4.55 8.72 -6.34
CA GLY A 119 -4.64 7.82 -7.49
C GLY A 119 -4.59 8.50 -8.86
N ARG A 120 -5.17 9.69 -8.99
CA ARG A 120 -5.24 10.42 -10.27
C ARG A 120 -3.88 10.92 -10.78
N ARG A 121 -2.88 11.02 -9.89
CA ARG A 121 -1.54 11.51 -10.24
C ARG A 121 -0.57 10.38 -10.56
N LEU A 122 -1.00 9.14 -10.41
CA LEU A 122 -0.14 7.98 -10.57
C LEU A 122 -0.28 7.38 -11.97
N ALA A 123 0.85 7.15 -12.63
CA ALA A 123 0.89 6.47 -13.92
C ALA A 123 0.76 4.96 -13.77
N ALA A 124 1.19 4.40 -12.63
CA ALA A 124 1.16 2.97 -12.36
C ALA A 124 1.16 2.69 -10.87
N VAL A 125 0.54 1.57 -10.49
CA VAL A 125 0.58 1.03 -9.12
C VAL A 125 0.86 -0.47 -9.23
N GLU A 126 1.85 -0.95 -8.48
CA GLU A 126 2.18 -2.36 -8.38
C GLU A 126 2.11 -2.81 -6.92
N THR A 127 1.52 -3.97 -6.69
CA THR A 127 1.30 -4.53 -5.35
C THR A 127 1.84 -5.95 -5.25
N GLY A 128 2.15 -6.37 -4.03
CA GLY A 128 2.54 -7.74 -3.74
C GLY A 128 4.02 -8.02 -3.96
N GLU A 129 4.34 -9.28 -4.23
CA GLU A 129 5.72 -9.71 -4.41
C GLU A 129 6.37 -9.03 -5.62
N ASP A 130 7.62 -8.61 -5.46
CA ASP A 130 8.41 -7.96 -6.52
C ASP A 130 7.76 -6.71 -7.13
N ALA A 131 6.92 -6.02 -6.37
CA ALA A 131 6.19 -4.84 -6.85
C ALA A 131 7.11 -3.76 -7.40
N LEU A 132 8.23 -3.46 -6.73
CA LEU A 132 9.20 -2.48 -7.22
C LEU A 132 9.79 -2.88 -8.57
N ALA A 133 10.19 -4.13 -8.72
CA ALA A 133 10.77 -4.63 -9.98
C ALA A 133 9.77 -4.51 -11.13
N ARG A 134 8.51 -4.91 -10.91
CA ARG A 134 7.45 -4.78 -11.93
C ARG A 134 7.15 -3.31 -12.27
N LEU A 135 7.16 -2.44 -11.26
CA LEU A 135 6.95 -1.01 -11.48
C LEU A 135 8.06 -0.42 -12.37
N CYS A 136 9.32 -0.77 -12.09
CA CYS A 136 10.46 -0.32 -12.90
C CYS A 136 10.39 -0.85 -14.33
N GLU A 137 9.93 -2.08 -14.53
CA GLU A 137 9.70 -2.62 -15.88
C GLU A 137 8.65 -1.79 -16.64
N ARG A 138 7.57 -1.38 -15.97
CA ARG A 138 6.50 -0.57 -16.59
C ARG A 138 6.91 0.86 -16.86
N MET A 139 7.70 1.46 -15.98
CA MET A 139 8.02 2.89 -16.03
C MET A 139 9.36 3.16 -16.70
N GLY A 140 10.21 2.15 -16.89
CA GLY A 140 11.60 2.32 -17.26
C GLY A 140 12.45 2.76 -16.08
N GLU A 141 13.56 3.42 -16.36
CA GLU A 141 14.45 3.91 -15.32
C GLU A 141 13.74 4.94 -14.42
N ALA A 142 13.68 4.65 -13.13
CA ALA A 142 13.02 5.50 -12.15
C ALA A 142 13.87 5.62 -10.88
N ALA A 143 13.88 6.80 -10.26
CA ALA A 143 14.46 6.98 -8.94
C ALA A 143 13.50 6.39 -7.89
N VAL A 144 14.05 5.67 -6.92
CA VAL A 144 13.27 5.01 -5.87
C VAL A 144 13.15 5.94 -4.66
N VAL A 145 11.93 6.14 -4.20
CA VAL A 145 11.59 6.92 -3.02
C VAL A 145 10.98 5.99 -1.99
N ARG A 146 11.67 5.79 -0.86
CA ARG A 146 11.30 4.77 0.11
C ARG A 146 10.55 5.29 1.34
N ASN A 147 10.68 6.59 1.61
CA ASN A 147 10.09 7.18 2.80
C ASN A 147 9.64 8.63 2.55
N ARG A 148 8.93 9.16 3.53
CA ARG A 148 8.38 10.52 3.46
C ARG A 148 9.46 11.59 3.23
N ASP A 149 10.58 11.51 3.94
CA ASP A 149 11.64 12.52 3.83
C ASP A 149 12.27 12.52 2.45
N GLU A 150 12.49 11.35 1.86
CA GLU A 150 12.97 11.22 0.47
C GLU A 150 11.98 11.82 -0.52
N LEU A 151 10.66 11.62 -0.30
CA LEU A 151 9.62 12.21 -1.15
C LEU A 151 9.65 13.74 -1.09
N LEU A 152 9.72 14.30 0.10
CA LEU A 152 9.78 15.75 0.28
C LEU A 152 11.05 16.34 -0.36
N ARG A 153 12.20 15.69 -0.20
CA ARG A 153 13.44 16.10 -0.87
C ARG A 153 13.33 16.05 -2.38
N ALA A 154 12.72 15.00 -2.92
CA ALA A 154 12.52 14.87 -4.38
C ALA A 154 11.67 16.02 -4.95
N ALA A 155 10.70 16.50 -4.16
CA ALA A 155 9.87 17.64 -4.55
C ALA A 155 10.58 18.99 -4.42
N ASP A 156 11.51 19.12 -3.48
CA ASP A 156 12.19 20.40 -3.17
C ASP A 156 13.48 20.62 -4.00
N TYR A 157 14.11 19.57 -4.50
CA TYR A 157 15.43 19.61 -5.13
C TYR A 157 15.51 20.37 -6.46
N ASP A 158 14.40 20.86 -6.99
CA ASP A 158 14.33 21.58 -8.26
C ASP A 158 13.88 23.07 -8.08
N GLN A 159 14.14 23.68 -6.94
CA GLN A 159 13.95 25.13 -6.78
C GLN A 159 15.20 25.90 -7.17
#